data_3467de2c788322e183b144e7afb3ffb3
#
_entry.id   3467de2c788322e183b144e7afb3ffb3
#
_cell.length_a   1.000
_cell.length_b   1.000
_cell.length_c   1.000
_cell.angle_alpha   90.00
_cell.angle_beta   90.00
_cell.angle_gamma   90.00
#
_symmetry.space_group_name_H-M   'P 1'
#
loop_
_entity.id
_entity.type
_entity.pdbx_description
1 polymer ?
#
loop_
_entity_poly.entity_id
_entity_poly.type
_entity_poly.pdbx_seq_one_letter_code
_entity_poly.pdbx_strand_id
1 'polypeptide(L)'
;MGVSDQTHLQKYVLRLGDNALILGQQISAWCGHAPALEEDIAFANVALDLIGQATNWLNYAAELNAEPTTADNLAFLRDEREFSNVLLVEQPNKGFGHSLMRQFLFDCWHYPMLQALTELSLIHI
;
A
#
# COMPACT_ATOMS: atom_id res chain seq x y z
N MET A 1 -23.68 -5.19 -10.27
CA MET A 1 -23.05 -3.96 -9.80
C MET A 1 -23.02 -2.94 -10.93
N GLY A 2 -23.48 -1.72 -10.69
CA GLY A 2 -23.49 -0.68 -11.71
C GLY A 2 -22.12 -0.09 -11.98
N VAL A 3 -21.98 0.64 -13.10
CA VAL A 3 -20.71 1.28 -13.50
C VAL A 3 -20.21 2.23 -12.40
N SER A 4 -21.13 2.99 -11.76
CA SER A 4 -20.78 3.90 -10.66
C SER A 4 -20.19 3.15 -9.47
N ASP A 5 -20.79 2.01 -9.10
CA ASP A 5 -20.31 1.20 -7.98
C ASP A 5 -18.93 0.61 -8.30
N GLN A 6 -18.74 0.15 -9.53
CA GLN A 6 -17.44 -0.38 -9.98
C GLN A 6 -16.36 0.71 -9.92
N THR A 7 -16.68 1.93 -10.31
CA THR A 7 -15.75 3.06 -10.25
C THR A 7 -15.38 3.38 -8.80
N HIS A 8 -16.35 3.37 -7.89
CA HIS A 8 -16.07 3.62 -6.47
C HIS A 8 -15.22 2.51 -5.86
N LEU A 9 -15.51 1.26 -6.20
CA LEU A 9 -14.71 0.12 -5.74
C LEU A 9 -13.28 0.22 -6.27
N GLN A 10 -13.11 0.56 -7.55
CA GLN A 10 -11.81 0.72 -8.16
C GLN A 10 -10.98 1.79 -7.44
N LYS A 11 -11.58 2.93 -7.11
CA LYS A 11 -10.90 4.00 -6.37
C LYS A 11 -10.50 3.54 -4.97
N TYR A 12 -11.36 2.80 -4.30
CA TYR A 12 -11.06 2.29 -2.96
C TYR A 12 -9.90 1.29 -2.98
N VAL A 13 -9.94 0.34 -3.89
CA VAL A 13 -8.90 -0.66 -4.06
C VAL A 13 -7.57 -0.01 -4.45
N LEU A 14 -7.63 0.99 -5.34
CA LEU A 14 -6.44 1.75 -5.74
C LEU A 14 -5.81 2.46 -4.56
N ARG A 15 -6.62 3.03 -3.67
CA ARG A 15 -6.11 3.67 -2.45
C ARG A 15 -5.40 2.67 -1.54
N LEU A 16 -5.95 1.47 -1.38
CA LEU A 16 -5.30 0.43 -0.59
C LEU A 16 -3.95 0.03 -1.19
N GLY A 17 -3.90 -0.09 -2.50
CA GLY A 17 -2.65 -0.39 -3.21
C GLY A 17 -1.64 0.74 -3.08
N ASP A 18 -2.07 1.98 -3.19
CA ASP A 18 -1.19 3.15 -3.07
C ASP A 18 -0.57 3.23 -1.67
N ASN A 19 -1.37 2.98 -0.61
CA ASN A 19 -0.84 2.96 0.74
C ASN A 19 0.28 1.94 0.89
N ALA A 20 0.06 0.73 0.44
CA ALA A 20 1.04 -0.35 0.55
C ALA A 20 2.28 -0.05 -0.30
N LEU A 21 2.11 0.47 -1.51
CA LEU A 21 3.23 0.79 -2.40
C LEU A 21 4.11 1.89 -1.82
N ILE A 22 3.51 3.01 -1.43
CA ILE A 22 4.28 4.15 -0.91
C ILE A 22 4.98 3.78 0.40
N LEU A 23 4.28 3.13 1.32
CA LEU A 23 4.90 2.74 2.58
C LEU A 23 6.00 1.70 2.36
N GLY A 24 5.78 0.74 1.46
CA GLY A 24 6.80 -0.24 1.11
C GLY A 24 8.07 0.42 0.56
N GLN A 25 7.92 1.44 -0.30
CA GLN A 25 9.05 2.21 -0.82
C GLN A 25 9.78 2.97 0.30
N GLN A 26 9.03 3.60 1.21
CA GLN A 26 9.62 4.32 2.33
C GLN A 26 10.43 3.40 3.26
N ILE A 27 9.88 2.23 3.57
CA ILE A 27 10.55 1.24 4.42
C ILE A 27 11.78 0.66 3.71
N SER A 28 11.68 0.38 2.41
CA SER A 28 12.80 -0.20 1.66
C SER A 28 14.00 0.75 1.57
N ALA A 29 13.79 2.06 1.71
CA ALA A 29 14.86 3.04 1.74
C ALA A 29 15.80 2.84 2.94
N TRP A 30 15.36 2.15 3.98
CA TRP A 30 16.19 1.80 5.13
C TRP A 30 17.14 0.63 4.88
N CYS A 31 17.01 -0.07 3.77
CA CYS A 31 17.83 -1.24 3.46
C CYS A 31 19.32 -0.86 3.47
N GLY A 32 20.09 -1.50 4.37
CA GLY A 32 21.50 -1.18 4.56
C GLY A 32 21.79 -0.01 5.48
N HIS A 33 20.77 0.66 6.03
CA HIS A 33 20.95 1.87 6.84
C HIS A 33 20.33 1.79 8.24
N ALA A 34 19.70 0.66 8.58
CA ALA A 34 19.11 0.49 9.91
C ALA A 34 20.20 0.36 10.99
N PRO A 35 19.86 0.68 12.27
CA PRO A 35 20.88 0.70 13.33
C PRO A 35 21.48 -0.67 13.65
N ALA A 36 20.75 -1.75 13.41
CA ALA A 36 21.25 -3.10 13.66
C ALA A 36 20.82 -4.04 12.53
N LEU A 37 21.54 -5.14 12.36
CA LEU A 37 21.27 -6.11 11.30
C LEU A 37 19.88 -6.71 11.41
N GLU A 38 19.45 -7.02 12.61
CA GLU A 38 18.14 -7.62 12.86
C GLU A 38 17.01 -6.69 12.46
N GLU A 39 17.12 -5.40 12.76
CA GLU A 39 16.13 -4.40 12.38
C GLU A 39 16.14 -4.16 10.88
N ASP A 40 17.31 -4.20 10.25
CA ASP A 40 17.45 -4.05 8.81
C ASP A 40 16.72 -5.18 8.09
N ILE A 41 16.94 -6.42 8.53
CA ILE A 41 16.28 -7.59 7.96
C ILE A 41 14.76 -7.52 8.18
N ALA A 42 14.33 -7.12 9.38
CA ALA A 42 12.91 -6.99 9.70
C ALA A 42 12.22 -5.96 8.79
N PHE A 43 12.83 -4.80 8.60
CA PHE A 43 12.28 -3.77 7.72
C PHE A 43 12.27 -4.23 6.26
N ALA A 44 13.30 -4.92 5.81
CA ALA A 44 13.32 -5.45 4.45
C ALA A 44 12.17 -6.43 4.23
N ASN A 45 11.89 -7.30 5.20
CA ASN A 45 10.77 -8.25 5.11
C ASN A 45 9.42 -7.53 5.11
N VAL A 46 9.26 -6.51 5.95
CA VAL A 46 8.03 -5.71 5.96
C VAL A 46 7.83 -5.01 4.62
N ALA A 47 8.90 -4.45 4.05
CA ALA A 47 8.83 -3.80 2.74
C ALA A 47 8.40 -4.78 1.66
N LEU A 48 8.94 -6.00 1.65
CA LEU A 48 8.55 -7.02 0.68
C LEU A 48 7.08 -7.42 0.83
N ASP A 49 6.59 -7.55 2.05
CA ASP A 49 5.19 -7.85 2.31
C ASP A 49 4.28 -6.74 1.79
N LEU A 50 4.65 -5.49 2.03
CA LEU A 50 3.86 -4.34 1.57
C LEU A 50 3.83 -4.25 0.05
N ILE A 51 4.97 -4.49 -0.61
CA ILE A 51 5.03 -4.48 -2.08
C ILE A 51 4.20 -5.64 -2.65
N GLY A 52 4.23 -6.81 -2.00
CA GLY A 52 3.38 -7.93 -2.38
C GLY A 52 1.89 -7.60 -2.27
N GLN A 53 1.49 -6.95 -1.18
CA GLN A 53 0.13 -6.47 -1.03
C GLN A 53 -0.24 -5.44 -2.09
N ALA A 54 0.67 -4.50 -2.37
CA ALA A 54 0.45 -3.51 -3.42
C ALA A 54 0.21 -4.17 -4.78
N THR A 55 0.99 -5.20 -5.11
CA THR A 55 0.82 -5.94 -6.36
C THR A 55 -0.59 -6.51 -6.46
N ASN A 56 -1.07 -7.15 -5.41
CA ASN A 56 -2.40 -7.74 -5.40
C ASN A 56 -3.51 -6.69 -5.54
N TRP A 57 -3.41 -5.60 -4.80
CA TRP A 57 -4.40 -4.54 -4.87
C TRP A 57 -4.40 -3.83 -6.23
N LEU A 58 -3.21 -3.55 -6.78
CA LEU A 58 -3.11 -2.87 -8.06
C LEU A 58 -3.55 -3.76 -9.22
N ASN A 59 -3.31 -5.07 -9.15
CA ASN A 59 -3.86 -6.00 -10.13
C ASN A 59 -5.39 -5.98 -10.13
N TYR A 60 -5.98 -5.99 -8.94
CA TYR A 60 -7.43 -5.92 -8.83
C TYR A 60 -7.96 -4.57 -9.32
N ALA A 61 -7.30 -3.47 -8.97
CA ALA A 61 -7.67 -2.15 -9.46
C ALA A 61 -7.60 -2.08 -10.99
N ALA A 62 -6.59 -2.71 -11.59
CA ALA A 62 -6.45 -2.76 -13.05
C ALA A 62 -7.61 -3.52 -13.69
N GLU A 63 -8.07 -4.61 -13.09
CA GLU A 63 -9.22 -5.37 -13.58
C GLU A 63 -10.50 -4.54 -13.54
N LEU A 64 -10.64 -3.67 -12.55
CA LEU A 64 -11.83 -2.83 -12.37
C LEU A 64 -11.77 -1.55 -13.21
N ASN A 65 -10.63 -1.24 -13.82
CA ASN A 65 -10.47 -0.01 -14.59
C ASN A 65 -11.32 -0.04 -15.86
N ALA A 66 -11.92 1.11 -16.22
CA ALA A 66 -12.78 1.22 -17.41
C ALA A 66 -11.98 0.99 -18.69
N GLU A 67 -10.71 1.42 -18.72
CA GLU A 67 -9.82 1.23 -19.86
C GLU A 67 -8.77 0.18 -19.50
N PRO A 68 -8.30 -0.62 -20.49
CA PRO A 68 -7.28 -1.63 -20.24
C PRO A 68 -6.01 -1.00 -19.64
N THR A 69 -5.54 -1.58 -18.52
CA THR A 69 -4.30 -1.14 -17.87
C THR A 69 -3.69 -2.33 -17.12
N THR A 70 -2.51 -2.13 -16.57
CA THR A 70 -1.79 -3.13 -15.79
C THR A 70 -1.40 -2.57 -14.43
N ALA A 71 -1.07 -3.47 -13.49
CA ALA A 71 -0.55 -3.05 -12.18
C ALA A 71 0.72 -2.20 -12.34
N ASP A 72 1.60 -2.56 -13.25
CA ASP A 72 2.84 -1.82 -13.49
C ASP A 72 2.54 -0.40 -13.98
N ASN A 73 1.58 -0.23 -14.86
CA ASN A 73 1.17 1.10 -15.32
C ASN A 73 0.64 1.93 -14.17
N LEU A 74 -0.17 1.34 -13.29
CA LEU A 74 -0.70 2.03 -12.12
C LEU A 74 0.40 2.40 -11.13
N ALA A 75 1.43 1.57 -10.99
CA ALA A 75 2.52 1.82 -10.07
C ALA A 75 3.52 2.87 -10.58
N PHE A 76 3.83 2.87 -11.86
CA PHE A 76 4.97 3.62 -12.38
C PHE A 76 4.63 4.75 -13.33
N LEU A 77 3.45 4.73 -13.97
CA LEU A 77 3.10 5.73 -14.98
C LEU A 77 2.21 6.85 -14.46
N ARG A 78 1.69 6.74 -13.24
CA ARG A 78 0.89 7.81 -12.65
C ARG A 78 1.79 8.88 -12.07
N ASP A 79 1.36 10.13 -12.22
CA ASP A 79 1.95 11.30 -11.58
C ASP A 79 1.67 11.23 -10.06
N GLU A 80 2.49 11.90 -9.28
CA GLU A 80 2.35 11.95 -7.82
C GLU A 80 0.96 12.44 -7.38
N ARG A 81 0.33 13.31 -8.16
CA ARG A 81 -1.01 13.84 -7.88
C ARG A 81 -2.11 12.83 -8.12
N GLU A 82 -1.83 11.75 -8.83
CA GLU A 82 -2.80 10.71 -9.15
C GLU A 82 -2.86 9.63 -8.07
N PHE A 83 -1.94 9.64 -7.11
CA PHE A 83 -1.94 8.72 -5.98
C PHE A 83 -2.92 9.16 -4.91
N SER A 84 -3.58 8.20 -4.27
CA SER A 84 -4.65 8.45 -3.29
C SER A 84 -4.32 7.85 -1.93
N ASN A 85 -3.06 7.76 -1.59
CA ASN A 85 -2.62 7.21 -0.30
C ASN A 85 -2.93 8.15 0.87
N VAL A 86 -2.94 7.61 2.08
CA VAL A 86 -3.11 8.44 3.29
C VAL A 86 -1.82 9.22 3.58
N LEU A 87 -1.98 10.36 4.25
CA LEU A 87 -0.85 11.25 4.52
C LEU A 87 0.23 10.61 5.40
N LEU A 88 -0.15 9.69 6.27
CA LEU A 88 0.80 9.03 7.16
C LEU A 88 1.93 8.34 6.40
N VAL A 89 1.63 7.69 5.27
CA VAL A 89 2.64 6.96 4.50
C VAL A 89 3.58 7.89 3.73
N GLU A 90 3.23 9.16 3.57
CA GLU A 90 4.04 10.17 2.89
C GLU A 90 5.10 10.79 3.80
N GLN A 91 5.04 10.54 5.11
CA GLN A 91 5.97 11.16 6.05
C GLN A 91 7.40 10.73 5.76
N PRO A 92 8.37 11.67 5.76
CA PRO A 92 9.74 11.32 5.41
C PRO A 92 10.41 10.45 6.47
N ASN A 93 11.44 9.73 6.07
CA ASN A 93 12.26 8.92 6.96
C ASN A 93 13.25 9.82 7.71
N LYS A 94 12.80 10.44 8.81
CA LYS A 94 13.64 11.37 9.59
C LYS A 94 14.64 10.64 10.48
N GLY A 95 14.29 9.45 10.94
CA GLY A 95 15.14 8.61 11.78
C GLY A 95 14.49 7.26 11.94
N PHE A 96 15.26 6.29 12.43
CA PHE A 96 14.73 4.92 12.54
C PHE A 96 13.53 4.85 13.48
N GLY A 97 13.62 5.50 14.65
CA GLY A 97 12.51 5.54 15.61
C GLY A 97 11.26 6.19 15.03
N HIS A 98 11.43 7.24 14.24
CA HIS A 98 10.32 7.91 13.55
C HIS A 98 9.65 6.96 12.55
N SER A 99 10.45 6.26 11.75
CA SER A 99 9.93 5.29 10.77
C SER A 99 9.28 4.09 11.45
N LEU A 100 9.84 3.62 12.56
CA LEU A 100 9.26 2.53 13.34
C LEU A 100 7.89 2.93 13.91
N MET A 101 7.78 4.15 14.44
CA MET A 101 6.51 4.66 14.98
C MET A 101 5.48 4.82 13.85
N ARG A 102 5.88 5.36 12.70
CA ARG A 102 5.00 5.47 11.55
C ARG A 102 4.46 4.09 11.14
N GLN A 103 5.32 3.09 11.10
CA GLN A 103 4.92 1.73 10.76
C GLN A 103 3.96 1.17 11.80
N PHE A 104 4.23 1.39 13.08
CA PHE A 104 3.36 0.95 14.17
C PHE A 104 1.97 1.57 14.04
N LEU A 105 1.89 2.88 13.84
CA LEU A 105 0.61 3.58 13.70
C LEU A 105 -0.18 3.09 12.49
N PHE A 106 0.52 2.87 11.37
CA PHE A 106 -0.12 2.34 10.17
C PHE A 106 -0.67 0.93 10.43
N ASP A 107 0.10 0.07 11.07
CA ASP A 107 -0.32 -1.31 11.34
C ASP A 107 -1.50 -1.36 12.30
N CYS A 108 -1.56 -0.47 13.29
CA CYS A 108 -2.66 -0.38 14.23
C CYS A 108 -4.01 -0.09 13.55
N TRP A 109 -3.97 0.64 12.45
CA TRP A 109 -5.16 0.91 11.65
C TRP A 109 -5.39 -0.16 10.58
N HIS A 110 -4.32 -0.55 9.90
CA HIS A 110 -4.37 -1.38 8.70
C HIS A 110 -4.84 -2.80 9.02
N TYR A 111 -4.31 -3.40 10.08
CA TYR A 111 -4.64 -4.78 10.42
C TYR A 111 -6.12 -4.98 10.76
N PRO A 112 -6.72 -4.20 11.68
CA PRO A 112 -8.15 -4.35 11.93
C PRO A 112 -9.02 -4.04 10.71
N MET A 113 -8.60 -3.09 9.89
CA MET A 113 -9.32 -2.75 8.67
C MET A 113 -9.33 -3.93 7.70
N LEU A 114 -8.19 -4.59 7.49
CA LEU A 114 -8.11 -5.76 6.63
C LEU A 114 -8.95 -6.92 7.17
N GLN A 115 -8.96 -7.14 8.49
CA GLN A 115 -9.82 -8.15 9.10
C GLN A 115 -11.29 -7.87 8.81
N ALA A 116 -11.71 -6.61 8.93
CA ALA A 116 -13.08 -6.23 8.63
C ALA A 116 -13.42 -6.47 7.14
N LEU A 117 -12.48 -6.20 6.24
CA LEU A 117 -12.68 -6.43 4.82
C LEU A 117 -12.87 -7.90 4.49
N THR A 118 -12.19 -8.81 5.18
CA THR A 118 -12.34 -10.24 4.93
C THR A 118 -13.75 -10.75 5.27
N GLU A 119 -14.45 -10.07 6.14
CA GLU A 119 -15.82 -10.41 6.53
C GLU A 119 -16.88 -9.83 5.58
N LEU A 120 -16.50 -8.87 4.74
CA LEU A 120 -17.43 -8.28 3.78
C LEU A 120 -17.56 -9.16 2.55
N SER A 121 -18.79 -9.52 2.22
CA SER A 121 -19.08 -10.33 1.04
C SER A 121 -18.78 -9.62 -0.29
N LEU A 122 -18.51 -8.32 -0.23
CA LEU A 122 -18.20 -7.51 -1.40
C LEU A 122 -16.80 -7.74 -1.96
N ILE A 123 -15.90 -8.25 -1.14
CA ILE A 123 -14.50 -8.42 -1.53
C ILE A 123 -14.10 -9.88 -1.28
N HIS A 124 -14.51 -10.73 -2.20
CA HIS A 124 -14.04 -12.10 -2.26
C HIS A 124 -12.81 -12.12 -3.16
N ILE A 125 -11.69 -11.83 -2.55
CA ILE A 125 -10.43 -11.85 -3.27
C ILE A 125 -9.72 -13.16 -3.00
#